data_e42a50137f17f4fa6669cc2976d33abc
#
_entry.id   e42a50137f17f4fa6669cc2976d33abc
#
_cell.length_a   1.000
_cell.length_b   1.000
_cell.length_c   1.000
_cell.angle_alpha   90.00
_cell.angle_beta   90.00
_cell.angle_gamma   90.00
#
_symmetry.space_group_name_H-M   'P 1'
#
loop_
_entity.id
_entity.type
_entity.pdbx_description
1 polymer ?
#
loop_
_entity_poly.entity_id
_entity_poly.type
_entity_poly.pdbx_seq_one_letter_code
_entity_poly.pdbx_strand_id
1 'polypeptide(L)'
;MKMVGYSRQDRRVNLQSLRSMKSFNVLVWGENVHEHKNPVVRGHYPHGMHQTIADAIRIRATDSAVETATLQDPEHGLTGERLDRTDVLIWWGHLAHAEVSDVVVERVKKRVLEGMGLIVLHSAHYSKIFKALMGTTCSLKWREATDKERLWNIMPSHPITEGLGEYFELPAEEMYGEPFGIPTPDELIFISWFTGGEVFRSGATWYRGHGRIFYFRPGHETYPTYHHPEIQRVLGNAVRWARPTVRIADRVPNAQPLEPLPPFAQKATH
;
A
#
# COMPACT_ATOMS: atom_id res chain seq x y z
N MET A 1 -41.78 -14.27 -54.47
CA MET A 1 -41.49 -14.34 -53.06
C MET A 1 -40.00 -14.69 -52.94
N LYS A 2 -39.10 -13.68 -52.82
CA LYS A 2 -37.65 -13.90 -52.76
C LYS A 2 -37.24 -13.94 -51.29
N MET A 3 -36.71 -15.09 -50.89
CA MET A 3 -36.12 -15.23 -49.55
C MET A 3 -34.74 -14.53 -49.50
N VAL A 4 -34.60 -13.57 -48.57
CA VAL A 4 -33.36 -12.89 -48.30
C VAL A 4 -32.58 -13.73 -47.27
N GLY A 5 -31.47 -14.31 -47.71
CA GLY A 5 -30.57 -15.05 -46.84
C GLY A 5 -29.78 -14.12 -45.93
N TYR A 6 -29.95 -14.27 -44.63
CA TYR A 6 -29.11 -13.63 -43.61
C TYR A 6 -27.78 -14.41 -43.50
N SER A 7 -26.71 -13.81 -43.99
CA SER A 7 -25.36 -14.26 -43.76
C SER A 7 -25.00 -14.09 -42.28
N ARG A 8 -24.71 -15.19 -41.59
CA ARG A 8 -24.03 -15.17 -40.28
C ARG A 8 -22.58 -14.79 -40.51
N GLN A 9 -22.28 -13.50 -40.41
CA GLN A 9 -20.90 -13.07 -40.19
C GLN A 9 -20.49 -13.41 -38.76
N ASP A 10 -19.60 -14.37 -38.66
CA ASP A 10 -18.87 -14.74 -37.44
C ASP A 10 -18.28 -13.50 -36.78
N ARG A 11 -18.87 -13.07 -35.65
CA ARG A 11 -18.21 -12.18 -34.72
C ARG A 11 -17.18 -13.00 -33.96
N ARG A 12 -16.04 -13.23 -34.57
CA ARG A 12 -14.85 -13.61 -33.85
C ARG A 12 -14.45 -12.39 -33.00
N VAL A 13 -14.91 -12.40 -31.74
CA VAL A 13 -14.40 -11.45 -30.74
C VAL A 13 -12.89 -11.69 -30.66
N ASN A 14 -12.12 -10.72 -31.09
CA ASN A 14 -10.67 -10.79 -31.06
C ASN A 14 -10.22 -10.83 -29.59
N LEU A 15 -9.91 -12.01 -29.06
CA LEU A 15 -9.43 -12.24 -27.70
C LEU A 15 -8.13 -11.47 -27.36
N GLN A 16 -7.45 -10.93 -28.38
CA GLN A 16 -6.31 -10.03 -28.17
C GLN A 16 -6.74 -8.62 -27.75
N SER A 17 -7.95 -8.15 -28.07
CA SER A 17 -8.43 -6.84 -27.63
C SER A 17 -8.87 -6.82 -26.15
N LEU A 18 -9.11 -7.97 -25.53
CA LEU A 18 -9.42 -8.11 -24.10
C LEU A 18 -8.16 -8.11 -23.20
N ARG A 19 -6.96 -8.15 -23.74
CA ARG A 19 -5.70 -8.15 -23.01
C ARG A 19 -5.07 -6.78 -22.78
N SER A 20 -5.68 -5.71 -23.19
CA SER A 20 -5.24 -4.35 -22.81
C SER A 20 -5.98 -3.87 -21.55
N MET A 21 -5.99 -4.67 -20.51
CA MET A 21 -6.11 -4.10 -19.14
C MET A 21 -4.83 -3.29 -18.92
N LYS A 22 -4.95 -1.97 -18.82
CA LYS A 22 -3.80 -1.09 -18.54
C LYS A 22 -3.07 -1.65 -17.34
N SER A 23 -1.83 -2.10 -17.53
CA SER A 23 -0.98 -2.49 -16.41
C SER A 23 -0.76 -1.26 -15.53
N PHE A 24 -0.79 -1.43 -14.23
CA PHE A 24 -0.45 -0.40 -13.27
C PHE A 24 0.94 -0.66 -12.69
N ASN A 25 1.58 0.39 -12.22
CA ASN A 25 2.96 0.34 -11.76
C ASN A 25 3.01 0.28 -10.23
N VAL A 26 3.72 -0.72 -9.72
CA VAL A 26 3.98 -0.90 -8.29
C VAL A 26 5.47 -0.69 -8.02
N LEU A 27 5.78 0.15 -7.04
CA LEU A 27 7.14 0.34 -6.54
C LEU A 27 7.21 -0.24 -5.13
N VAL A 28 8.08 -1.22 -4.90
CA VAL A 28 8.34 -1.79 -3.58
C VAL A 28 9.60 -1.16 -3.01
N TRP A 29 9.44 -0.37 -1.97
CA TRP A 29 10.54 0.27 -1.27
C TRP A 29 10.86 -0.46 0.03
N GLY A 30 12.15 -0.75 0.26
CA GLY A 30 12.66 -1.31 1.50
C GLY A 30 13.89 -0.55 1.99
N GLU A 31 14.07 -0.41 3.31
CA GLU A 31 15.28 0.23 3.83
C GLU A 31 16.55 -0.62 3.60
N ASN A 32 16.40 -1.94 3.44
CA ASN A 32 17.47 -2.89 3.09
C ASN A 32 18.71 -2.76 4.01
N VAL A 33 18.47 -2.65 5.32
CA VAL A 33 19.53 -2.49 6.34
C VAL A 33 19.75 -3.79 7.12
N HIS A 34 18.68 -4.44 7.54
CA HIS A 34 18.74 -5.68 8.31
C HIS A 34 19.39 -6.82 7.52
N GLU A 35 19.08 -6.93 6.24
CA GLU A 35 19.61 -7.96 5.34
C GLU A 35 21.13 -7.92 5.22
N HIS A 36 21.72 -6.74 5.39
CA HIS A 36 23.18 -6.58 5.39
C HIS A 36 23.83 -6.85 6.75
N LYS A 37 23.09 -6.64 7.85
CA LYS A 37 23.62 -6.69 9.21
C LYS A 37 23.34 -8.01 9.94
N ASN A 38 22.20 -8.68 9.63
CA ASN A 38 21.72 -9.84 10.35
C ASN A 38 21.71 -11.09 9.47
N PRO A 39 22.52 -12.14 9.80
CA PRO A 39 22.56 -13.39 9.03
C PRO A 39 21.21 -14.12 8.97
N VAL A 40 20.37 -14.05 10.01
CA VAL A 40 19.04 -14.69 10.04
C VAL A 40 18.16 -14.04 8.98
N VAL A 41 18.12 -12.70 8.94
CA VAL A 41 17.36 -11.96 7.95
C VAL A 41 17.85 -12.25 6.54
N ARG A 42 19.17 -12.28 6.35
CA ARG A 42 19.76 -12.65 5.05
C ARG A 42 19.40 -14.07 4.64
N GLY A 43 19.29 -15.00 5.61
CA GLY A 43 18.88 -16.38 5.36
C GLY A 43 17.46 -16.48 4.82
N HIS A 44 16.53 -15.68 5.34
CA HIS A 44 15.15 -15.61 4.88
C HIS A 44 14.98 -14.79 3.60
N TYR A 45 15.75 -13.71 3.44
CA TYR A 45 15.62 -12.72 2.38
C TYR A 45 16.96 -12.42 1.68
N PRO A 46 17.54 -13.41 0.99
CA PRO A 46 18.91 -13.29 0.42
C PRO A 46 19.05 -12.16 -0.61
N HIS A 47 17.97 -11.75 -1.25
CA HIS A 47 17.92 -10.64 -2.21
C HIS A 47 17.21 -9.40 -1.65
N GLY A 48 16.97 -9.35 -0.34
CA GLY A 48 16.25 -8.30 0.35
C GLY A 48 14.74 -8.56 0.47
N MET A 49 14.14 -8.05 1.54
CA MET A 49 12.71 -8.17 1.79
C MET A 49 11.89 -7.51 0.68
N HIS A 50 12.34 -6.32 0.21
CA HIS A 50 11.72 -5.61 -0.89
C HIS A 50 11.63 -6.45 -2.16
N GLN A 51 12.67 -7.26 -2.46
CA GLN A 51 12.66 -8.14 -3.62
C GLN A 51 11.67 -9.30 -3.43
N THR A 52 11.65 -9.92 -2.24
CA THR A 52 10.69 -11.00 -1.93
C THR A 52 9.23 -10.52 -2.03
N ILE A 53 8.94 -9.32 -1.52
CA ILE A 53 7.63 -8.69 -1.64
C ILE A 53 7.30 -8.44 -3.12
N ALA A 54 8.25 -7.90 -3.90
CA ALA A 54 8.06 -7.64 -5.32
C ALA A 54 7.76 -8.93 -6.11
N ASP A 55 8.46 -10.01 -5.81
CA ASP A 55 8.26 -11.31 -6.46
C ASP A 55 6.88 -11.90 -6.12
N ALA A 56 6.43 -11.76 -4.86
CA ALA A 56 5.09 -12.15 -4.46
C ALA A 56 4.02 -11.39 -5.25
N ILE A 57 4.21 -10.07 -5.46
CA ILE A 57 3.26 -9.25 -6.24
C ILE A 57 3.28 -9.63 -7.71
N ARG A 58 4.44 -9.87 -8.32
CA ARG A 58 4.55 -10.36 -9.73
C ARG A 58 3.75 -11.64 -9.95
N ILE A 59 3.71 -12.52 -8.95
CA ILE A 59 2.95 -13.77 -9.00
C ILE A 59 1.45 -13.53 -8.78
N ARG A 60 1.08 -12.67 -7.82
CA ARG A 60 -0.31 -12.49 -7.37
C ARG A 60 -1.08 -11.41 -8.14
N ALA A 61 -0.40 -10.40 -8.66
CA ALA A 61 -0.96 -9.29 -9.43
C ALA A 61 -0.30 -9.20 -10.81
N THR A 62 -0.53 -10.21 -11.65
CA THR A 62 0.08 -10.37 -12.98
C THR A 62 -0.25 -9.26 -13.97
N ASP A 63 -1.21 -8.42 -13.64
CA ASP A 63 -1.62 -7.21 -14.35
C ASP A 63 -0.82 -5.96 -13.94
N SER A 64 0.19 -6.09 -13.06
CA SER A 64 1.05 -5.00 -12.61
C SER A 64 2.49 -5.12 -13.14
N ALA A 65 3.13 -3.97 -13.37
CA ALA A 65 4.57 -3.85 -13.54
C ALA A 65 5.21 -3.50 -12.19
N VAL A 66 6.19 -4.30 -11.73
CA VAL A 66 6.75 -4.18 -10.38
C VAL A 66 8.23 -3.86 -10.42
N GLU A 67 8.60 -2.73 -9.84
CA GLU A 67 9.98 -2.29 -9.60
C GLU A 67 10.30 -2.29 -8.10
N THR A 68 11.59 -2.25 -7.77
CA THR A 68 12.08 -2.13 -6.40
C THR A 68 12.97 -0.91 -6.23
N ALA A 69 13.04 -0.36 -5.01
CA ALA A 69 13.97 0.68 -4.61
C ALA A 69 14.35 0.51 -3.14
N THR A 70 15.50 1.07 -2.76
CA THR A 70 16.04 0.98 -1.42
C THR A 70 16.49 2.33 -0.88
N LEU A 71 16.73 2.39 0.44
CA LEU A 71 17.25 3.58 1.10
C LEU A 71 18.59 4.06 0.52
N GLN A 72 19.41 3.12 0.03
CA GLN A 72 20.77 3.39 -0.48
C GLN A 72 20.78 3.97 -1.90
N ASP A 73 19.67 3.87 -2.62
CA ASP A 73 19.57 4.45 -3.96
C ASP A 73 19.62 5.99 -3.92
N PRO A 74 20.08 6.67 -4.98
CA PRO A 74 19.99 8.12 -5.07
C PRO A 74 18.55 8.61 -4.82
N GLU A 75 18.38 9.62 -3.96
CA GLU A 75 17.07 10.09 -3.47
C GLU A 75 16.19 8.93 -2.93
N HIS A 76 16.83 7.90 -2.35
CA HIS A 76 16.17 6.67 -1.88
C HIS A 76 15.40 5.94 -2.99
N GLY A 77 15.77 6.13 -4.27
CA GLY A 77 15.05 5.61 -5.42
C GLY A 77 13.63 6.17 -5.61
N LEU A 78 13.31 7.27 -4.91
CA LEU A 78 11.98 7.90 -4.88
C LEU A 78 12.02 9.31 -5.53
N THR A 79 12.64 9.38 -6.72
CA THR A 79 12.70 10.61 -7.52
C THR A 79 11.31 11.04 -7.98
N GLY A 80 11.14 12.33 -8.31
CA GLY A 80 9.87 12.84 -8.83
C GLY A 80 9.39 12.07 -10.06
N GLU A 81 10.29 11.90 -11.04
CA GLU A 81 9.98 11.16 -12.28
C GLU A 81 9.50 9.72 -11.99
N ARG A 82 10.15 9.02 -11.07
CA ARG A 82 9.77 7.64 -10.73
C ARG A 82 8.43 7.58 -10.04
N LEU A 83 8.18 8.49 -9.09
CA LEU A 83 6.89 8.57 -8.39
C LEU A 83 5.75 9.02 -9.32
N ASP A 84 6.03 9.82 -10.36
CA ASP A 84 5.00 10.23 -11.33
C ASP A 84 4.44 9.06 -12.12
N ARG A 85 5.24 8.04 -12.39
CA ARG A 85 4.80 6.81 -13.04
C ARG A 85 4.37 5.70 -12.08
N THR A 86 4.52 5.88 -10.76
CA THR A 86 4.12 4.91 -9.75
C THR A 86 2.63 5.05 -9.42
N ASP A 87 1.88 3.96 -9.50
CA ASP A 87 0.47 3.88 -9.09
C ASP A 87 0.31 3.47 -7.64
N VAL A 88 1.14 2.54 -7.15
CA VAL A 88 1.12 2.06 -5.78
C VAL A 88 2.55 1.96 -5.25
N LEU A 89 2.80 2.57 -4.11
CA LEU A 89 4.04 2.45 -3.36
C LEU A 89 3.83 1.51 -2.17
N ILE A 90 4.69 0.49 -2.04
CA ILE A 90 4.79 -0.33 -0.84
C ILE A 90 6.00 0.13 -0.05
N TRP A 91 5.82 0.31 1.25
CA TRP A 91 6.84 0.82 2.15
C TRP A 91 7.10 -0.15 3.29
N TRP A 92 8.33 -0.67 3.35
CA TRP A 92 8.84 -1.42 4.48
C TRP A 92 10.07 -0.73 5.06
N GLY A 93 10.12 -0.48 6.37
CA GLY A 93 11.26 0.12 7.06
C GLY A 93 11.18 -0.12 8.55
N HIS A 94 12.33 -0.18 9.24
CA HIS A 94 12.44 -0.48 10.67
C HIS A 94 13.51 0.35 11.37
N LEU A 95 14.81 0.15 11.07
CA LEU A 95 15.92 0.78 11.78
C LEU A 95 16.22 2.21 11.32
N ALA A 96 15.96 2.50 10.08
CA ALA A 96 16.49 3.68 9.39
C ALA A 96 15.42 4.74 9.07
N HIS A 97 14.30 4.77 9.81
CA HIS A 97 13.24 5.77 9.60
C HIS A 97 13.76 7.21 9.61
N ALA A 98 14.74 7.51 10.49
CA ALA A 98 15.32 8.84 10.61
C ALA A 98 16.17 9.24 9.41
N GLU A 99 16.76 8.27 8.69
CA GLU A 99 17.65 8.49 7.56
C GLU A 99 16.90 8.88 6.28
N VAL A 100 15.60 8.63 6.22
CA VAL A 100 14.78 9.04 5.05
C VAL A 100 14.71 10.57 5.01
N SER A 101 15.10 11.15 3.88
CA SER A 101 15.10 12.59 3.66
C SER A 101 13.68 13.17 3.74
N ASP A 102 13.51 14.28 4.46
CA ASP A 102 12.21 14.95 4.59
C ASP A 102 11.70 15.48 3.24
N VAL A 103 12.60 15.86 2.32
CA VAL A 103 12.22 16.24 0.94
C VAL A 103 11.58 15.07 0.20
N VAL A 104 12.12 13.86 0.39
CA VAL A 104 11.53 12.64 -0.19
C VAL A 104 10.18 12.33 0.45
N VAL A 105 10.07 12.48 1.78
CA VAL A 105 8.81 12.28 2.52
C VAL A 105 7.72 13.20 1.99
N GLU A 106 8.00 14.50 1.84
CA GLU A 106 7.01 15.47 1.33
C GLU A 106 6.62 15.17 -0.14
N ARG A 107 7.58 14.71 -0.95
CA ARG A 107 7.30 14.29 -2.33
C ARG A 107 6.36 13.08 -2.37
N VAL A 108 6.62 12.04 -1.57
CA VAL A 108 5.75 10.87 -1.47
C VAL A 108 4.36 11.25 -0.96
N LYS A 109 4.30 12.06 0.10
CA LYS A 109 3.04 12.58 0.66
C LYS A 109 2.19 13.29 -0.39
N LYS A 110 2.82 14.21 -1.16
CA LYS A 110 2.15 14.90 -2.26
C LYS A 110 1.56 13.91 -3.26
N ARG A 111 2.33 12.90 -3.68
CA ARG A 111 1.85 11.88 -4.62
C ARG A 111 0.70 11.04 -4.07
N VAL A 112 0.71 10.72 -2.77
CA VAL A 112 -0.42 10.05 -2.12
C VAL A 112 -1.67 10.94 -2.16
N LEU A 113 -1.55 12.22 -1.79
CA LEU A 113 -2.67 13.16 -1.83
C LEU A 113 -3.26 13.33 -3.24
N GLU A 114 -2.44 13.20 -4.27
CA GLU A 114 -2.83 13.25 -5.69
C GLU A 114 -3.43 11.93 -6.23
N GLY A 115 -3.43 10.86 -5.44
CA GLY A 115 -4.08 9.59 -5.78
C GLY A 115 -3.20 8.36 -5.80
N MET A 116 -1.87 8.45 -5.64
CA MET A 116 -1.01 7.28 -5.51
C MET A 116 -1.41 6.45 -4.29
N GLY A 117 -1.56 5.13 -4.46
CA GLY A 117 -1.78 4.21 -3.34
C GLY A 117 -0.53 4.04 -2.48
N LEU A 118 -0.72 3.84 -1.18
CA LEU A 118 0.37 3.55 -0.24
C LEU A 118 0.03 2.32 0.61
N ILE A 119 0.91 1.34 0.60
CA ILE A 119 0.83 0.17 1.49
C ILE A 119 2.00 0.24 2.47
N VAL A 120 1.69 0.28 3.74
CA VAL A 120 2.67 0.42 4.84
C VAL A 120 2.73 -0.88 5.60
N LEU A 121 3.91 -1.47 5.68
CA LEU A 121 4.10 -2.80 6.22
C LEU A 121 4.83 -2.78 7.57
N HIS A 122 4.32 -3.55 8.51
CA HIS A 122 4.96 -3.88 9.79
C HIS A 122 5.44 -2.62 10.56
N SER A 123 6.71 -2.57 10.90
CA SER A 123 7.37 -1.47 11.64
C SER A 123 7.37 -0.13 10.90
N ALA A 124 7.03 -0.13 9.60
CA ALA A 124 6.84 1.10 8.84
C ALA A 124 5.67 1.98 9.36
N HIS A 125 4.87 1.51 10.33
CA HIS A 125 3.95 2.37 11.08
C HIS A 125 4.66 3.58 11.71
N TYR A 126 5.93 3.44 12.05
CA TYR A 126 6.73 4.51 12.65
C TYR A 126 7.49 5.37 11.64
N SER A 127 7.37 5.09 10.34
CA SER A 127 8.00 5.87 9.27
C SER A 127 7.52 7.33 9.26
N LYS A 128 8.40 8.23 8.80
CA LYS A 128 8.07 9.66 8.65
C LYS A 128 6.84 9.87 7.77
N ILE A 129 6.76 9.10 6.66
CA ILE A 129 5.63 9.24 5.71
C ILE A 129 4.31 8.82 6.32
N PHE A 130 4.26 7.69 7.05
CA PHE A 130 3.01 7.25 7.65
C PHE A 130 2.56 8.20 8.75
N LYS A 131 3.47 8.65 9.62
CA LYS A 131 3.16 9.68 10.64
C LYS A 131 2.67 10.99 10.03
N ALA A 132 3.27 11.44 8.93
CA ALA A 132 2.85 12.66 8.25
C ALA A 132 1.45 12.57 7.63
N LEU A 133 1.04 11.38 7.16
CA LEU A 133 -0.29 11.13 6.59
C LEU A 133 -1.35 10.84 7.66
N MET A 134 -0.95 10.25 8.78
CA MET A 134 -1.87 9.94 9.90
C MET A 134 -2.08 11.13 10.84
N GLY A 135 -1.09 12.02 10.97
CA GLY A 135 -1.16 13.16 11.89
C GLY A 135 -1.11 12.78 13.37
N THR A 136 -0.58 11.59 13.70
CA THR A 136 -0.51 11.02 15.05
C THR A 136 0.88 10.43 15.30
N THR A 137 1.13 9.96 16.53
CA THR A 137 2.41 9.34 16.90
C THR A 137 2.66 8.02 16.19
N CYS A 138 1.61 7.32 15.81
CA CYS A 138 1.64 5.95 15.28
C CYS A 138 2.39 4.97 16.20
N SER A 139 2.52 5.28 17.48
CA SER A 139 3.13 4.41 18.49
C SER A 139 2.21 3.26 18.86
N LEU A 140 2.79 2.16 19.32
CA LEU A 140 2.08 0.96 19.74
C LEU A 140 2.88 0.25 20.84
N LYS A 141 2.31 -0.82 21.41
CA LYS A 141 3.04 -1.76 22.26
C LYS A 141 3.60 -2.89 21.42
N TRP A 142 4.79 -3.35 21.75
CA TRP A 142 5.42 -4.47 21.05
C TRP A 142 6.20 -5.37 22.01
N ARG A 143 6.41 -6.60 21.62
CA ARG A 143 7.26 -7.58 22.30
C ARG A 143 7.92 -8.45 21.24
N GLU A 144 9.25 -8.45 21.24
CA GLU A 144 10.02 -9.37 20.41
C GLU A 144 10.06 -10.75 21.10
N ALA A 145 9.11 -11.58 20.75
CA ALA A 145 9.01 -12.96 21.18
C ALA A 145 8.45 -13.76 19.99
N THR A 146 8.70 -15.06 19.96
CA THR A 146 8.18 -15.96 18.92
C THR A 146 6.72 -16.26 19.20
N ASP A 147 5.85 -15.25 19.06
CA ASP A 147 4.41 -15.39 19.28
C ASP A 147 3.74 -15.98 18.02
N LYS A 148 2.85 -16.95 18.21
CA LYS A 148 1.91 -17.30 17.17
C LYS A 148 0.92 -16.16 17.02
N GLU A 149 0.68 -15.74 15.77
CA GLU A 149 -0.32 -14.76 15.42
C GLU A 149 -1.48 -15.41 14.67
N ARG A 150 -2.71 -15.06 15.03
CA ARG A 150 -3.91 -15.35 14.24
C ARG A 150 -4.49 -14.06 13.73
N LEU A 151 -4.58 -13.94 12.41
CA LEU A 151 -5.21 -12.79 11.74
C LEU A 151 -6.66 -13.15 11.40
N TRP A 152 -7.60 -12.50 12.06
CA TRP A 152 -9.02 -12.62 11.78
C TRP A 152 -9.41 -11.69 10.64
N ASN A 153 -10.06 -12.24 9.61
CA ASN A 153 -10.67 -11.50 8.53
C ASN A 153 -12.04 -11.00 8.98
N ILE A 154 -12.12 -9.72 9.36
CA ILE A 154 -13.37 -9.12 9.89
C ILE A 154 -14.17 -8.36 8.83
N MET A 155 -13.67 -8.30 7.60
CA MET A 155 -14.36 -7.75 6.42
C MET A 155 -14.27 -8.71 5.21
N PRO A 156 -14.96 -9.86 5.23
CA PRO A 156 -14.77 -10.91 4.21
C PRO A 156 -15.25 -10.51 2.81
N SER A 157 -16.01 -9.42 2.67
CA SER A 157 -16.44 -8.87 1.37
C SER A 157 -15.50 -7.78 0.82
N HIS A 158 -14.46 -7.40 1.58
CA HIS A 158 -13.54 -6.37 1.14
C HIS A 158 -12.56 -6.90 0.07
N PRO A 159 -12.21 -6.13 -1.00
CA PRO A 159 -11.31 -6.61 -2.05
C PRO A 159 -9.96 -7.12 -1.56
N ILE A 160 -9.41 -6.55 -0.46
CA ILE A 160 -8.13 -7.00 0.13
C ILE A 160 -8.22 -8.44 0.67
N THR A 161 -9.40 -8.89 1.07
CA THR A 161 -9.62 -10.22 1.66
C THR A 161 -10.09 -11.27 0.67
N GLU A 162 -10.15 -10.94 -0.63
CA GLU A 162 -10.58 -11.87 -1.66
C GLU A 162 -9.79 -13.18 -1.65
N GLY A 163 -10.50 -14.30 -1.56
CA GLY A 163 -9.94 -15.65 -1.52
C GLY A 163 -9.29 -16.06 -0.19
N LEU A 164 -9.43 -15.26 0.88
CA LEU A 164 -9.05 -15.63 2.23
C LEU A 164 -10.21 -16.33 2.96
N GLY A 165 -9.86 -17.20 3.93
CA GLY A 165 -10.81 -17.75 4.89
C GLY A 165 -11.20 -16.77 6.00
N GLU A 166 -11.88 -17.30 7.02
CA GLU A 166 -12.27 -16.56 8.22
C GLU A 166 -11.04 -16.02 8.98
N TYR A 167 -9.98 -16.78 9.01
CA TYR A 167 -8.68 -16.39 9.58
C TYR A 167 -7.55 -17.18 8.93
N PHE A 168 -6.33 -16.75 9.17
CA PHE A 168 -5.11 -17.54 8.95
C PHE A 168 -4.12 -17.32 10.09
N GLU A 169 -3.13 -18.20 10.23
CA GLU A 169 -2.16 -18.16 11.32
C GLU A 169 -0.73 -18.07 10.79
N LEU A 170 0.09 -17.31 11.48
CA LEU A 170 1.54 -17.29 11.36
C LEU A 170 2.12 -17.98 12.59
N PRO A 171 2.99 -18.97 12.41
CA PRO A 171 3.50 -19.77 13.53
C PRO A 171 4.41 -18.98 14.47
N ALA A 172 5.04 -17.93 13.97
CA ALA A 172 5.97 -17.09 14.70
C ALA A 172 5.99 -15.67 14.12
N GLU A 173 5.85 -14.67 14.99
CA GLU A 173 5.90 -13.25 14.67
C GLU A 173 6.26 -12.40 15.88
N GLU A 174 6.66 -11.14 15.66
CA GLU A 174 6.73 -10.13 16.71
C GLU A 174 5.32 -9.71 17.11
N MET A 175 5.04 -9.65 18.41
CA MET A 175 3.75 -9.20 18.92
C MET A 175 3.64 -7.68 18.87
N TYR A 176 2.54 -7.19 18.26
CA TYR A 176 2.05 -5.83 18.42
C TYR A 176 0.73 -5.84 19.19
N GLY A 177 0.54 -4.84 20.07
CA GLY A 177 -0.62 -4.73 20.93
C GLY A 177 -1.20 -3.33 21.00
N GLU A 178 -2.50 -3.26 21.25
CA GLU A 178 -3.20 -2.00 21.53
C GLU A 178 -2.72 -1.34 22.84
N PRO A 179 -2.80 0.02 22.97
CA PRO A 179 -3.35 0.94 21.97
C PRO A 179 -2.38 1.21 20.83
N PHE A 180 -2.90 1.32 19.62
CA PHE A 180 -2.19 1.81 18.44
C PHE A 180 -2.58 3.28 18.20
N GLY A 181 -1.61 4.18 18.26
CA GLY A 181 -1.79 5.63 18.18
C GLY A 181 -2.03 6.14 16.76
N ILE A 182 -3.07 5.65 16.13
CA ILE A 182 -3.52 6.02 14.77
C ILE A 182 -4.90 6.69 14.83
N PRO A 183 -5.28 7.52 13.83
CA PRO A 183 -6.65 7.98 13.71
C PRO A 183 -7.59 6.81 13.43
N THR A 184 -8.87 6.97 13.72
CA THR A 184 -9.88 5.96 13.39
C THR A 184 -9.73 5.57 11.91
N PRO A 185 -9.57 4.27 11.61
CA PRO A 185 -9.55 3.80 10.23
C PRO A 185 -10.89 4.04 9.53
N ASP A 186 -10.85 4.29 8.23
CA ASP A 186 -12.07 4.28 7.41
C ASP A 186 -12.64 2.85 7.34
N GLU A 187 -11.75 1.83 7.28
CA GLU A 187 -12.14 0.42 7.33
C GLU A 187 -11.11 -0.37 8.14
N LEU A 188 -11.58 -1.29 8.97
CA LEU A 188 -10.76 -2.24 9.71
C LEU A 188 -10.92 -3.62 9.08
N ILE A 189 -9.86 -4.11 8.45
CA ILE A 189 -9.87 -5.33 7.62
C ILE A 189 -9.47 -6.56 8.43
N PHE A 190 -8.40 -6.44 9.24
CA PHE A 190 -7.86 -7.53 10.04
C PHE A 190 -7.67 -7.13 11.50
N ILE A 191 -7.96 -8.07 12.39
CA ILE A 191 -7.57 -8.02 13.80
C ILE A 191 -6.67 -9.23 14.07
N SER A 192 -5.53 -8.99 14.69
CA SER A 192 -4.65 -10.05 15.18
C SER A 192 -4.92 -10.39 16.63
N TRP A 193 -4.75 -11.66 16.95
CA TRP A 193 -4.60 -12.20 18.29
C TRP A 193 -3.24 -12.89 18.38
N PHE A 194 -2.55 -12.69 19.50
CA PHE A 194 -1.23 -13.27 19.77
C PHE A 194 -1.30 -14.26 20.93
N THR A 195 -0.35 -15.17 21.02
CA THR A 195 -0.30 -16.24 22.04
C THR A 195 -0.38 -15.70 23.47
N GLY A 196 0.13 -14.50 23.72
CA GLY A 196 0.04 -13.84 25.03
C GLY A 196 -1.36 -13.28 25.37
N GLY A 197 -2.32 -13.34 24.45
CA GLY A 197 -3.68 -12.82 24.61
C GLY A 197 -3.87 -11.39 24.09
N GLU A 198 -2.81 -10.74 23.60
CA GLU A 198 -2.90 -9.40 23.03
C GLU A 198 -3.69 -9.39 21.74
N VAL A 199 -4.37 -8.28 21.50
CA VAL A 199 -5.09 -8.02 20.24
C VAL A 199 -4.56 -6.74 19.60
N PHE A 200 -4.67 -6.68 18.25
CA PHE A 200 -4.16 -5.55 17.50
C PHE A 200 -4.94 -5.32 16.21
N ARG A 201 -5.15 -4.05 15.84
CA ARG A 201 -5.71 -3.65 14.54
C ARG A 201 -4.65 -3.83 13.45
N SER A 202 -4.52 -5.04 12.93
CA SER A 202 -3.42 -5.48 12.07
C SER A 202 -3.60 -5.20 10.59
N GLY A 203 -4.81 -4.86 10.15
CA GLY A 203 -5.08 -4.42 8.78
C GLY A 203 -6.11 -3.31 8.75
N ALA A 204 -5.71 -2.11 8.36
CA ALA A 204 -6.58 -0.93 8.40
C ALA A 204 -6.34 -0.03 7.20
N THR A 205 -7.41 0.65 6.73
CA THR A 205 -7.35 1.53 5.58
C THR A 205 -7.74 2.96 5.91
N TRP A 206 -7.22 3.90 5.11
CA TRP A 206 -7.57 5.33 5.14
C TRP A 206 -7.57 5.91 3.74
N TYR A 207 -8.39 6.93 3.54
CA TYR A 207 -8.32 7.83 2.41
C TYR A 207 -7.64 9.14 2.84
N ARG A 208 -6.64 9.58 2.06
CA ARG A 208 -5.96 10.87 2.27
C ARG A 208 -5.84 11.59 0.94
N GLY A 209 -6.51 12.76 0.81
CA GLY A 209 -6.72 13.35 -0.50
C GLY A 209 -7.45 12.38 -1.42
N HIS A 210 -6.82 12.04 -2.54
CA HIS A 210 -7.33 11.04 -3.48
C HIS A 210 -6.66 9.66 -3.34
N GLY A 211 -5.66 9.54 -2.46
CA GLY A 211 -4.90 8.30 -2.24
C GLY A 211 -5.55 7.35 -1.26
N ARG A 212 -5.33 6.07 -1.49
CA ARG A 212 -5.74 4.97 -0.62
C ARG A 212 -4.53 4.45 0.15
N ILE A 213 -4.66 4.33 1.46
CA ILE A 213 -3.60 3.86 2.34
C ILE A 213 -4.06 2.56 3.00
N PHE A 214 -3.21 1.55 2.98
CA PHE A 214 -3.41 0.31 3.72
C PHE A 214 -2.20 0.06 4.62
N TYR A 215 -2.45 -0.07 5.91
CA TYR A 215 -1.46 -0.58 6.87
C TYR A 215 -1.69 -2.07 7.08
N PHE A 216 -0.60 -2.85 7.06
CA PHE A 216 -0.65 -4.28 7.32
C PHE A 216 0.49 -4.70 8.26
N ARG A 217 0.12 -5.24 9.42
CA ARG A 217 1.05 -5.49 10.51
C ARG A 217 2.08 -6.60 10.29
N PRO A 218 1.74 -7.81 9.73
CA PRO A 218 2.72 -8.89 9.62
C PRO A 218 3.98 -8.50 8.85
N GLY A 219 5.13 -9.05 9.25
CA GLY A 219 6.34 -8.88 8.44
C GLY A 219 7.60 -8.47 9.18
N HIS A 220 7.80 -8.96 10.41
CA HIS A 220 9.08 -8.79 11.09
C HIS A 220 10.19 -9.52 10.32
N GLU A 221 11.33 -8.88 10.17
CA GLU A 221 12.43 -9.32 9.29
C GLU A 221 13.06 -10.66 9.68
N THR A 222 12.99 -11.04 10.95
CA THR A 222 13.57 -12.31 11.44
C THR A 222 12.69 -13.53 11.17
N TYR A 223 11.50 -13.34 10.59
CA TYR A 223 10.59 -14.43 10.21
C TYR A 223 10.34 -14.46 8.70
N PRO A 224 10.09 -15.64 8.11
CA PRO A 224 9.87 -15.79 6.66
C PRO A 224 8.45 -15.37 6.23
N THR A 225 7.90 -14.33 6.84
CA THR A 225 6.50 -13.91 6.73
C THR A 225 6.07 -13.63 5.30
N TYR A 226 6.91 -12.97 4.49
CA TYR A 226 6.58 -12.65 3.10
C TYR A 226 6.63 -13.84 2.14
N HIS A 227 7.03 -15.02 2.62
CA HIS A 227 6.91 -16.28 1.89
C HIS A 227 5.57 -16.99 2.17
N HIS A 228 4.79 -16.56 3.18
CA HIS A 228 3.51 -17.17 3.53
C HIS A 228 2.44 -16.91 2.44
N PRO A 229 1.74 -17.95 1.95
CA PRO A 229 0.81 -17.81 0.80
C PRO A 229 -0.30 -16.81 1.02
N GLU A 230 -0.87 -16.75 2.24
CA GLU A 230 -1.97 -15.82 2.54
C GLU A 230 -1.46 -14.38 2.68
N ILE A 231 -0.25 -14.16 3.21
CA ILE A 231 0.39 -12.84 3.21
C ILE A 231 0.59 -12.36 1.78
N GLN A 232 1.11 -13.20 0.89
CA GLN A 232 1.28 -12.88 -0.53
C GLN A 232 -0.05 -12.57 -1.22
N ARG A 233 -1.13 -13.30 -0.85
CA ARG A 233 -2.48 -13.04 -1.34
C ARG A 233 -2.98 -11.68 -0.92
N VAL A 234 -2.87 -11.35 0.38
CA VAL A 234 -3.22 -10.02 0.90
C VAL A 234 -2.49 -8.92 0.15
N LEU A 235 -1.16 -9.05 -0.05
CA LEU A 235 -0.37 -8.05 -0.76
C LEU A 235 -0.80 -7.88 -2.22
N GLY A 236 -1.04 -8.97 -2.94
CA GLY A 236 -1.53 -8.94 -4.31
C GLY A 236 -2.91 -8.28 -4.45
N ASN A 237 -3.81 -8.55 -3.51
CA ASN A 237 -5.12 -7.92 -3.45
C ASN A 237 -5.02 -6.43 -3.08
N ALA A 238 -4.16 -6.12 -2.10
CA ALA A 238 -3.95 -4.75 -1.62
C ALA A 238 -3.44 -3.81 -2.71
N VAL A 239 -2.50 -4.24 -3.56
CA VAL A 239 -2.02 -3.40 -4.66
C VAL A 239 -3.11 -3.11 -5.70
N ARG A 240 -3.99 -4.08 -5.98
CA ARG A 240 -5.15 -3.86 -6.85
C ARG A 240 -6.16 -2.90 -6.24
N TRP A 241 -6.43 -3.05 -4.94
CA TRP A 241 -7.33 -2.16 -4.21
C TRP A 241 -6.77 -0.74 -4.12
N ALA A 242 -5.47 -0.58 -3.84
CA ALA A 242 -4.83 0.71 -3.61
C ALA A 242 -4.56 1.51 -4.91
N ARG A 243 -4.63 0.87 -6.10
CA ARG A 243 -4.37 1.58 -7.36
C ARG A 243 -5.29 2.79 -7.53
N PRO A 244 -4.78 3.91 -8.09
CA PRO A 244 -5.58 5.09 -8.26
C PRO A 244 -6.72 4.87 -9.24
N THR A 245 -7.88 5.41 -8.90
CA THR A 245 -9.03 5.51 -9.81
C THR A 245 -9.01 6.85 -10.56
N VAL A 246 -8.39 7.85 -9.95
CA VAL A 246 -8.16 9.20 -10.51
C VAL A 246 -6.79 9.69 -10.07
N ARG A 247 -6.21 10.60 -10.86
CA ARG A 247 -5.04 11.39 -10.47
C ARG A 247 -5.41 12.85 -10.63
N ILE A 248 -5.46 13.58 -9.53
CA ILE A 248 -5.89 14.98 -9.50
C ILE A 248 -4.84 15.73 -8.68
N ALA A 249 -4.43 16.91 -9.17
CA ALA A 249 -3.57 17.79 -8.40
C ALA A 249 -4.25 18.15 -7.07
N ASP A 250 -3.48 18.18 -5.99
CA ASP A 250 -3.95 18.46 -4.62
C ASP A 250 -4.37 19.91 -4.40
N ARG A 251 -4.25 20.75 -5.42
CA ARG A 251 -4.59 22.16 -5.39
C ARG A 251 -5.82 22.46 -6.23
N VAL A 252 -6.79 23.10 -5.59
CA VAL A 252 -7.94 23.67 -6.26
C VAL A 252 -7.60 25.12 -6.63
N PRO A 253 -7.72 25.54 -7.90
CA PRO A 253 -7.49 26.92 -8.29
C PRO A 253 -8.58 27.85 -7.71
N ASN A 254 -8.27 29.13 -7.62
CA ASN A 254 -9.28 30.13 -7.27
C ASN A 254 -10.44 30.11 -8.29
N ALA A 255 -11.64 30.16 -7.78
CA ALA A 255 -12.82 30.20 -8.63
C ALA A 255 -12.88 31.49 -9.46
N GLN A 256 -13.20 31.33 -10.74
CA GLN A 256 -13.67 32.45 -11.55
C GLN A 256 -15.19 32.50 -11.46
N PRO A 257 -15.80 33.71 -11.46
CA PRO A 257 -17.26 33.81 -11.43
C PRO A 257 -17.87 33.19 -12.69
N LEU A 258 -18.87 32.34 -12.51
CA LEU A 258 -19.63 31.71 -13.61
C LEU A 258 -20.60 32.68 -14.25
N GLU A 259 -21.02 33.70 -13.50
CA GLU A 259 -21.95 34.74 -13.95
C GLU A 259 -21.37 36.12 -13.62
N PRO A 260 -21.82 37.21 -14.31
CA PRO A 260 -21.37 38.55 -13.98
C PRO A 260 -21.67 38.91 -12.52
N LEU A 261 -20.63 39.31 -11.78
CA LEU A 261 -20.80 39.77 -10.41
C LEU A 261 -21.47 41.13 -10.39
N PRO A 262 -22.36 41.43 -9.42
CA PRO A 262 -22.87 42.76 -9.23
C PRO A 262 -21.71 43.71 -8.92
N PRO A 263 -21.81 45.01 -9.32
CA PRO A 263 -20.77 45.97 -9.01
C PRO A 263 -20.57 46.09 -7.50
N PHE A 264 -19.38 45.75 -7.04
CA PHE A 264 -19.01 45.82 -5.63
C PHE A 264 -18.55 47.21 -5.27
N ALA A 265 -19.21 47.84 -4.31
CA ALA A 265 -18.67 48.98 -3.61
C ALA A 265 -17.59 48.49 -2.62
N GLN A 266 -16.33 48.81 -2.91
CA GLN A 266 -15.14 48.67 -2.08
C GLN A 266 -14.55 47.27 -1.90
N LYS A 267 -13.30 47.14 -2.33
CA LYS A 267 -12.40 46.07 -1.89
C LYS A 267 -12.12 46.21 -0.38
N ALA A 268 -12.49 45.20 0.41
CA ALA A 268 -11.89 45.05 1.71
C ALA A 268 -10.40 44.69 1.48
N THR A 269 -9.50 45.57 1.84
CA THR A 269 -8.07 45.29 1.93
C THR A 269 -7.84 44.39 3.15
N HIS A 270 -7.35 43.19 2.94
CA HIS A 270 -6.79 42.32 3.97
C HIS A 270 -5.32 42.65 4.18
#